data_35cf372dd0e7814e05de74f91b3c75ee
#
_entry.id   35cf372dd0e7814e05de74f91b3c75ee
#
_cell.length_a   1.000
_cell.length_b   1.000
_cell.length_c   1.000
_cell.angle_alpha   90.00
_cell.angle_beta   90.00
_cell.angle_gamma   90.00
#
_symmetry.space_group_name_H-M   'P 1'
#
loop_
_entity.id
_entity.type
_entity.pdbx_description
1 polymer ?
#
loop_
_entity_poly.entity_id
_entity_poly.type
_entity_poly.pdbx_seq_one_letter_code
_entity_poly.pdbx_strand_id
1 'polypeptide(L)'
;QNPKPEFRNDAQLRLADSHYAENQLAEAIALYDTAETSSDYTLFQKGMALGFQGNSSAKITTLKNLISKFSDSEYVDDAQYEIAVAYASEEDFSNAADFFSKVIKNSRDQDLVADAQIYRAQLYIDQNQDAKALAELRTLGNQYKNSAYASKVVQASRPIFVKNGDIAGYEDFARNLGVKIEASEIDEINLASAKQLYIQKNYNAAIPLYEKYLSQNPTGEGMYQAQFELGESYFHNKNFTKALLVLQDVAAVQNDYQQESKTRIAQIYLNQNNTAEAKKILETLTLSTQVNIRNFANTELMKIYAEEKNFTQAEKFADLVLANSKNAAAILESAKSIKARSLMNSGKDKEAQTAYAALEKSANPEVAAEALFAKAFYQNKSKSYKASNETIFRLANNYASEEYWGAKALVVMAKNYLGLKDNYQASYTVDQLIANYSDFPDVVAEAREVKKQIK
;
A
#
# COMPACT_ATOMS: atom_id res chain seq x y z
N GLN A 1 -0.70 -41.47 59.86
CA GLN A 1 -1.82 -40.62 60.30
C GLN A 1 -2.24 -39.70 59.14
N ASN A 2 -3.51 -39.79 58.72
CA ASN A 2 -4.01 -38.83 57.73
C ASN A 2 -3.96 -37.43 58.36
N PRO A 3 -3.38 -36.42 57.67
CA PRO A 3 -3.37 -35.06 58.17
C PRO A 3 -4.81 -34.57 58.35
N LYS A 4 -5.03 -33.64 59.32
CA LYS A 4 -6.35 -33.04 59.52
C LYS A 4 -6.77 -32.36 58.22
N PRO A 5 -8.09 -32.31 57.90
CA PRO A 5 -8.61 -31.74 56.64
C PRO A 5 -8.05 -30.35 56.34
N GLU A 6 -7.97 -29.50 57.35
CA GLU A 6 -7.45 -28.11 57.24
C GLU A 6 -5.99 -28.06 56.70
N PHE A 7 -5.10 -28.96 57.16
CA PHE A 7 -3.72 -29.04 56.68
C PHE A 7 -3.63 -29.63 55.27
N ARG A 8 -4.57 -30.51 54.90
CA ARG A 8 -4.62 -31.07 53.55
C ARG A 8 -4.98 -30.02 52.53
N ASN A 9 -6.01 -29.20 52.82
CA ASN A 9 -6.42 -28.12 51.94
C ASN A 9 -5.32 -27.05 51.78
N ASP A 10 -4.66 -26.62 52.89
CA ASP A 10 -3.54 -25.68 52.82
C ASP A 10 -2.36 -26.25 52.02
N ALA A 11 -2.00 -27.52 52.22
CA ALA A 11 -0.94 -28.15 51.43
C ALA A 11 -1.30 -28.23 49.92
N GLN A 12 -2.55 -28.50 49.60
CA GLN A 12 -3.04 -28.51 48.21
C GLN A 12 -2.97 -27.13 47.56
N LEU A 13 -3.37 -26.08 48.26
CA LEU A 13 -3.29 -24.71 47.76
C LEU A 13 -1.84 -24.28 47.51
N ARG A 14 -0.93 -24.55 48.45
CA ARG A 14 0.50 -24.28 48.26
C ARG A 14 1.10 -25.04 47.08
N LEU A 15 0.64 -26.29 46.86
CA LEU A 15 1.04 -27.04 45.67
C LEU A 15 0.50 -26.41 44.38
N ALA A 16 -0.75 -25.97 44.38
CA ALA A 16 -1.32 -25.25 43.27
C ALA A 16 -0.55 -23.96 42.97
N ASP A 17 -0.21 -23.17 43.98
CA ASP A 17 0.59 -21.95 43.87
C ASP A 17 2.00 -22.24 43.33
N SER A 18 2.62 -23.37 43.74
CA SER A 18 3.91 -23.81 43.20
C SER A 18 3.81 -24.13 41.70
N HIS A 19 2.80 -24.90 41.28
CA HIS A 19 2.57 -25.18 39.86
C HIS A 19 2.28 -23.92 39.06
N TYR A 20 1.52 -22.97 39.63
CA TYR A 20 1.28 -21.68 39.01
C TYR A 20 2.59 -20.90 38.81
N ALA A 21 3.44 -20.83 39.84
CA ALA A 21 4.73 -20.13 39.76
C ALA A 21 5.71 -20.79 38.76
N GLU A 22 5.62 -22.12 38.59
CA GLU A 22 6.37 -22.86 37.58
C GLU A 22 5.74 -22.84 36.17
N ASN A 23 4.68 -22.07 35.98
CA ASN A 23 3.92 -21.97 34.72
C ASN A 23 3.27 -23.31 34.28
N GLN A 24 3.05 -24.23 35.24
CA GLN A 24 2.30 -25.47 35.04
C GLN A 24 0.81 -25.20 35.27
N LEU A 25 0.20 -24.41 34.34
CA LEU A 25 -1.10 -23.79 34.56
C LEU A 25 -2.24 -24.80 34.61
N ALA A 26 -2.16 -25.90 33.86
CA ALA A 26 -3.20 -26.93 33.85
C ALA A 26 -3.26 -27.69 35.20
N GLU A 27 -2.11 -28.02 35.77
CA GLU A 27 -1.96 -28.64 37.06
C GLU A 27 -2.44 -27.73 38.20
N ALA A 28 -2.05 -26.45 38.13
CA ALA A 28 -2.52 -25.44 39.09
C ALA A 28 -4.05 -25.32 39.08
N ILE A 29 -4.67 -25.17 37.89
CA ILE A 29 -6.12 -25.07 37.73
C ILE A 29 -6.82 -26.32 38.32
N ALA A 30 -6.35 -27.51 38.01
CA ALA A 30 -6.92 -28.76 38.53
C ALA A 30 -6.88 -28.84 40.06
N LEU A 31 -5.79 -28.36 40.67
CA LEU A 31 -5.66 -28.32 42.12
C LEU A 31 -6.56 -27.25 42.77
N TYR A 32 -6.70 -26.04 42.16
CA TYR A 32 -7.65 -25.05 42.63
C TYR A 32 -9.09 -25.53 42.53
N ASP A 33 -9.44 -26.32 41.50
CA ASP A 33 -10.79 -26.87 41.30
C ASP A 33 -11.16 -27.93 42.33
N THR A 34 -10.19 -28.71 42.77
CA THR A 34 -10.40 -29.82 43.71
C THR A 34 -10.14 -29.46 45.16
N ALA A 35 -9.86 -28.19 45.45
CA ALA A 35 -9.72 -27.71 46.83
C ALA A 35 -11.02 -27.93 47.62
N GLU A 36 -10.89 -28.49 48.86
CA GLU A 36 -12.03 -28.85 49.70
C GLU A 36 -12.95 -27.66 50.00
N THR A 37 -12.43 -26.43 50.00
CA THR A 37 -13.17 -25.18 50.15
C THR A 37 -12.90 -24.25 49.01
N SER A 38 -13.94 -23.96 48.21
CA SER A 38 -13.89 -22.85 47.26
C SER A 38 -13.84 -21.54 48.03
N SER A 39 -12.71 -20.85 48.01
CA SER A 39 -12.54 -19.54 48.61
C SER A 39 -12.43 -18.47 47.51
N ASP A 40 -12.51 -17.20 47.91
CA ASP A 40 -12.20 -16.05 47.05
C ASP A 40 -10.78 -16.13 46.48
N TYR A 41 -9.77 -16.49 47.30
CA TYR A 41 -8.40 -16.74 46.87
C TYR A 41 -8.32 -17.80 45.78
N THR A 42 -8.95 -18.96 45.97
CA THR A 42 -8.89 -20.05 44.96
C THR A 42 -9.53 -19.65 43.63
N LEU A 43 -10.63 -18.94 43.67
CA LEU A 43 -11.30 -18.44 42.46
C LEU A 43 -10.46 -17.38 41.78
N PHE A 44 -9.82 -16.48 42.52
CA PHE A 44 -8.94 -15.46 41.97
C PHE A 44 -7.74 -16.07 41.27
N GLN A 45 -6.97 -16.92 41.96
CA GLN A 45 -5.78 -17.57 41.40
C GLN A 45 -6.13 -18.47 40.20
N LYS A 46 -7.24 -19.23 40.28
CA LYS A 46 -7.73 -19.99 39.13
C LYS A 46 -8.07 -19.07 37.96
N GLY A 47 -8.74 -17.95 38.19
CA GLY A 47 -9.05 -16.97 37.16
C GLY A 47 -7.79 -16.41 36.48
N MET A 48 -6.76 -16.12 37.27
CA MET A 48 -5.46 -15.66 36.75
C MET A 48 -4.77 -16.76 35.93
N ALA A 49 -4.73 -18.01 36.42
CA ALA A 49 -4.15 -19.13 35.68
C ALA A 49 -4.85 -19.38 34.34
N LEU A 50 -6.19 -19.29 34.29
CA LEU A 50 -6.97 -19.39 33.06
C LEU A 50 -6.63 -18.30 32.07
N GLY A 51 -6.41 -17.07 32.57
CA GLY A 51 -5.99 -15.94 31.74
C GLY A 51 -4.62 -16.15 31.11
N PHE A 52 -3.62 -16.60 31.89
CA PHE A 52 -2.28 -16.94 31.38
C PHE A 52 -2.31 -18.09 30.39
N GLN A 53 -3.27 -19.01 30.50
CA GLN A 53 -3.49 -20.10 29.56
C GLN A 53 -4.18 -19.61 28.24
N GLY A 54 -4.56 -18.33 28.16
CA GLY A 54 -5.25 -17.74 27.01
C GLY A 54 -6.76 -18.00 26.98
N ASN A 55 -7.35 -18.49 28.09
CA ASN A 55 -8.78 -18.79 28.16
C ASN A 55 -9.54 -17.63 28.83
N SER A 56 -9.68 -16.51 28.11
CA SER A 56 -10.35 -15.30 28.60
C SER A 56 -11.79 -15.54 29.03
N SER A 57 -12.55 -16.34 28.30
CA SER A 57 -13.95 -16.62 28.63
C SER A 57 -14.11 -17.38 29.96
N ALA A 58 -13.25 -18.38 30.21
CA ALA A 58 -13.23 -19.09 31.50
C ALA A 58 -12.72 -18.21 32.64
N LYS A 59 -11.71 -17.35 32.40
CA LYS A 59 -11.24 -16.34 33.36
C LYS A 59 -12.40 -15.43 33.78
N ILE A 60 -13.11 -14.83 32.82
CA ILE A 60 -14.24 -13.94 33.07
C ILE A 60 -15.31 -14.64 33.89
N THR A 61 -15.67 -15.87 33.54
CA THR A 61 -16.68 -16.66 34.24
C THR A 61 -16.26 -16.95 35.68
N THR A 62 -15.02 -17.34 35.89
CA THR A 62 -14.48 -17.66 37.22
C THR A 62 -14.41 -16.44 38.13
N LEU A 63 -13.91 -15.31 37.60
CA LEU A 63 -13.84 -14.06 38.38
C LEU A 63 -15.21 -13.44 38.65
N LYS A 64 -16.18 -13.54 37.73
CA LYS A 64 -17.57 -13.16 38.03
C LYS A 64 -18.20 -14.03 39.13
N ASN A 65 -17.88 -15.31 39.19
CA ASN A 65 -18.31 -16.19 40.28
C ASN A 65 -17.70 -15.77 41.63
N LEU A 66 -16.41 -15.36 41.65
CA LEU A 66 -15.79 -14.75 42.84
C LEU A 66 -16.60 -13.55 43.32
N ILE A 67 -16.81 -12.58 42.47
CA ILE A 67 -17.53 -11.33 42.79
C ILE A 67 -18.95 -11.59 43.32
N SER A 68 -19.63 -12.59 42.71
CA SER A 68 -20.99 -12.94 43.11
C SER A 68 -21.06 -13.67 44.46
N LYS A 69 -20.09 -14.56 44.77
CA LYS A 69 -20.09 -15.37 45.99
C LYS A 69 -19.41 -14.66 47.20
N PHE A 70 -18.47 -13.78 46.90
CA PHE A 70 -17.61 -13.15 47.91
C PHE A 70 -17.55 -11.64 47.67
N SER A 71 -18.72 -10.97 47.72
CA SER A 71 -18.88 -9.54 47.41
C SER A 71 -18.03 -8.61 48.30
N ASP A 72 -17.63 -9.05 49.49
CA ASP A 72 -16.83 -8.31 50.46
C ASP A 72 -15.34 -8.71 50.46
N SER A 73 -14.94 -9.55 49.50
CA SER A 73 -13.56 -10.02 49.39
C SER A 73 -12.63 -8.89 48.95
N GLU A 74 -11.39 -8.93 49.46
CA GLU A 74 -10.31 -8.01 49.04
C GLU A 74 -9.93 -8.18 47.53
N TYR A 75 -10.24 -9.34 46.93
CA TYR A 75 -9.97 -9.60 45.51
C TYR A 75 -11.03 -9.06 44.56
N VAL A 76 -12.12 -8.42 45.02
CA VAL A 76 -13.22 -8.00 44.16
C VAL A 76 -12.75 -6.90 43.18
N ASP A 77 -11.97 -5.94 43.64
CA ASP A 77 -11.48 -4.83 42.81
C ASP A 77 -10.51 -5.34 41.74
N ASP A 78 -9.54 -6.17 42.14
CA ASP A 78 -8.61 -6.84 41.23
C ASP A 78 -9.35 -7.76 40.23
N ALA A 79 -10.35 -8.51 40.70
CA ALA A 79 -11.16 -9.36 39.81
C ALA A 79 -11.94 -8.52 38.78
N GLN A 80 -12.49 -7.38 39.17
CA GLN A 80 -13.16 -6.45 38.23
C GLN A 80 -12.18 -5.91 37.17
N TYR A 81 -10.98 -5.53 37.61
CA TYR A 81 -9.91 -5.05 36.73
C TYR A 81 -9.51 -6.13 35.72
N GLU A 82 -9.25 -7.34 36.20
CA GLU A 82 -8.82 -8.48 35.40
C GLU A 82 -9.91 -8.96 34.40
N ILE A 83 -11.20 -8.84 34.79
CA ILE A 83 -12.31 -9.06 33.85
C ILE A 83 -12.33 -7.99 32.77
N ALA A 84 -12.07 -6.73 33.11
CA ALA A 84 -12.02 -5.64 32.14
C ALA A 84 -10.90 -5.86 31.11
N VAL A 85 -9.70 -6.24 31.59
CA VAL A 85 -8.56 -6.57 30.71
C VAL A 85 -8.89 -7.74 29.79
N ALA A 86 -9.55 -8.78 30.31
CA ALA A 86 -9.96 -9.94 29.50
C ALA A 86 -10.98 -9.55 28.42
N TYR A 87 -11.98 -8.72 28.73
CA TYR A 87 -12.91 -8.20 27.73
C TYR A 87 -12.22 -7.33 26.69
N ALA A 88 -11.26 -6.51 27.09
CA ALA A 88 -10.46 -5.70 26.17
C ALA A 88 -9.67 -6.56 25.18
N SER A 89 -9.09 -7.67 25.65
CA SER A 89 -8.36 -8.61 24.78
C SER A 89 -9.26 -9.36 23.77
N GLU A 90 -10.56 -9.48 24.08
CA GLU A 90 -11.59 -10.04 23.18
C GLU A 90 -12.26 -8.95 22.31
N GLU A 91 -11.75 -7.71 22.33
CA GLU A 91 -12.32 -6.52 21.65
C GLU A 91 -13.76 -6.19 22.07
N ASP A 92 -14.24 -6.70 23.21
CA ASP A 92 -15.50 -6.30 23.81
C ASP A 92 -15.31 -5.04 24.64
N PHE A 93 -15.09 -3.94 23.94
CA PHE A 93 -14.76 -2.64 24.53
C PHE A 93 -15.88 -2.11 25.43
N SER A 94 -17.13 -2.47 25.18
CA SER A 94 -18.28 -2.03 25.99
C SER A 94 -18.21 -2.64 27.39
N ASN A 95 -18.08 -3.95 27.49
CA ASN A 95 -17.98 -4.63 28.77
C ASN A 95 -16.66 -4.30 29.50
N ALA A 96 -15.56 -4.14 28.75
CA ALA A 96 -14.28 -3.70 29.32
C ALA A 96 -14.41 -2.34 30.00
N ALA A 97 -14.99 -1.33 29.32
CA ALA A 97 -15.19 0.01 29.88
C ALA A 97 -16.14 0.02 31.09
N ASP A 98 -17.18 -0.84 31.10
CA ASP A 98 -18.10 -1.00 32.23
C ASP A 98 -17.37 -1.52 33.48
N PHE A 99 -16.55 -2.57 33.32
CA PHE A 99 -15.78 -3.15 34.43
C PHE A 99 -14.68 -2.22 34.92
N PHE A 100 -13.92 -1.53 34.06
CA PHE A 100 -13.00 -0.48 34.51
C PHE A 100 -13.73 0.64 35.25
N SER A 101 -14.95 1.01 34.82
CA SER A 101 -15.75 2.04 35.51
C SER A 101 -16.18 1.60 36.91
N LYS A 102 -16.41 0.28 37.14
CA LYS A 102 -16.67 -0.28 38.48
C LYS A 102 -15.46 -0.13 39.38
N VAL A 103 -14.27 -0.50 38.89
CA VAL A 103 -13.01 -0.31 39.64
C VAL A 103 -12.85 1.16 40.02
N ILE A 104 -12.94 2.07 39.05
CA ILE A 104 -12.74 3.52 39.26
C ILE A 104 -13.70 4.12 40.30
N LYS A 105 -14.91 3.59 40.31
CA LYS A 105 -15.95 4.09 41.24
C LYS A 105 -15.85 3.52 42.64
N ASN A 106 -15.48 2.25 42.79
CA ASN A 106 -15.68 1.50 44.02
C ASN A 106 -14.38 1.17 44.74
N SER A 107 -13.25 1.06 44.02
CA SER A 107 -11.98 0.69 44.65
C SER A 107 -11.43 1.80 45.55
N ARG A 108 -10.81 1.36 46.65
CA ARG A 108 -10.06 2.24 47.56
C ARG A 108 -8.58 2.25 47.21
N ASP A 109 -8.12 1.33 46.41
CA ASP A 109 -6.75 1.30 45.91
C ASP A 109 -6.61 2.33 44.77
N GLN A 110 -5.91 3.45 45.14
CA GLN A 110 -5.72 4.58 44.21
C GLN A 110 -4.80 4.21 43.03
N ASP A 111 -3.91 3.27 43.19
CA ASP A 111 -3.02 2.82 42.13
C ASP A 111 -3.82 2.01 41.13
N LEU A 112 -4.66 1.08 41.60
CA LEU A 112 -5.57 0.29 40.74
C LEU A 112 -6.58 1.20 40.00
N VAL A 113 -7.11 2.21 40.68
CA VAL A 113 -7.99 3.22 40.07
C VAL A 113 -7.28 3.99 38.95
N ALA A 114 -6.04 4.43 39.17
CA ALA A 114 -5.26 5.15 38.17
C ALA A 114 -4.94 4.28 36.96
N ASP A 115 -4.54 3.04 37.17
CA ASP A 115 -4.28 2.08 36.08
C ASP A 115 -5.57 1.78 35.31
N ALA A 116 -6.71 1.57 35.99
CA ALA A 116 -8.01 1.38 35.34
C ALA A 116 -8.45 2.58 34.46
N GLN A 117 -8.15 3.82 34.90
CA GLN A 117 -8.41 5.02 34.09
C GLN A 117 -7.52 5.09 32.86
N ILE A 118 -6.24 4.74 32.97
CA ILE A 118 -5.31 4.70 31.83
C ILE A 118 -5.79 3.67 30.80
N TYR A 119 -6.14 2.44 31.25
CA TYR A 119 -6.65 1.41 30.35
C TYR A 119 -7.98 1.80 29.71
N ARG A 120 -8.89 2.42 30.44
CA ARG A 120 -10.15 2.91 29.86
C ARG A 120 -9.91 4.02 28.83
N ALA A 121 -8.95 4.90 29.07
CA ALA A 121 -8.54 5.88 28.07
C ALA A 121 -7.95 5.20 26.82
N GLN A 122 -7.17 4.13 26.99
CA GLN A 122 -6.68 3.35 25.86
C GLN A 122 -7.81 2.74 25.03
N LEU A 123 -8.87 2.17 25.68
CA LEU A 123 -10.06 1.70 24.97
C LEU A 123 -10.74 2.81 24.15
N TYR A 124 -10.76 4.03 24.65
CA TYR A 124 -11.27 5.18 23.87
C TYR A 124 -10.40 5.51 22.68
N ILE A 125 -9.07 5.40 22.79
CA ILE A 125 -8.13 5.58 21.67
C ILE A 125 -8.40 4.53 20.60
N ASP A 126 -8.49 3.27 20.98
CA ASP A 126 -8.72 2.12 20.07
C ASP A 126 -10.05 2.26 19.31
N GLN A 127 -11.04 2.89 19.95
CA GLN A 127 -12.34 3.23 19.33
C GLN A 127 -12.34 4.57 18.56
N ASN A 128 -11.18 5.22 18.38
CA ASN A 128 -11.07 6.55 17.77
C ASN A 128 -11.85 7.66 18.51
N GLN A 129 -12.06 7.53 19.83
CA GLN A 129 -12.70 8.53 20.69
C GLN A 129 -11.65 9.40 21.39
N ASP A 130 -10.70 9.91 20.62
CA ASP A 130 -9.50 10.62 21.10
C ASP A 130 -9.81 11.74 22.10
N ALA A 131 -10.89 12.50 21.86
CA ALA A 131 -11.30 13.59 22.75
C ALA A 131 -11.70 13.10 24.17
N LYS A 132 -12.39 11.96 24.26
CA LYS A 132 -12.74 11.36 25.57
C LYS A 132 -11.51 10.82 26.27
N ALA A 133 -10.66 10.11 25.54
CA ALA A 133 -9.40 9.61 26.08
C ALA A 133 -8.55 10.73 26.67
N LEU A 134 -8.36 11.82 25.91
CA LEU A 134 -7.55 12.95 26.34
C LEU A 134 -8.17 13.70 27.53
N ALA A 135 -9.50 13.82 27.60
CA ALA A 135 -10.18 14.41 28.74
C ALA A 135 -9.97 13.59 30.03
N GLU A 136 -10.05 12.27 29.94
CA GLU A 136 -9.80 11.36 31.06
C GLU A 136 -8.33 11.41 31.52
N LEU A 137 -7.40 11.32 30.56
CA LEU A 137 -5.96 11.43 30.84
C LEU A 137 -5.58 12.77 31.45
N ARG A 138 -6.19 13.90 31.03
CA ARG A 138 -5.98 15.20 31.64
C ARG A 138 -6.45 15.25 33.09
N THR A 139 -7.61 14.66 33.38
CA THR A 139 -8.16 14.60 34.72
C THR A 139 -7.21 13.83 35.64
N LEU A 140 -6.83 12.64 35.22
CA LEU A 140 -5.90 11.79 35.96
C LEU A 140 -4.52 12.45 36.11
N GLY A 141 -3.96 13.01 35.05
CA GLY A 141 -2.66 13.66 35.05
C GLY A 141 -2.62 14.87 36.03
N ASN A 142 -3.69 15.65 36.09
CA ASN A 142 -3.78 16.77 37.05
C ASN A 142 -3.85 16.30 38.51
N GLN A 143 -4.49 15.14 38.77
CA GLN A 143 -4.53 14.55 40.11
C GLN A 143 -3.15 14.06 40.55
N TYR A 144 -2.36 13.52 39.63
CA TYR A 144 -1.03 12.96 39.92
C TYR A 144 0.12 13.81 39.38
N LYS A 145 -0.08 15.13 39.25
CA LYS A 145 0.93 16.07 38.73
C LYS A 145 2.27 15.92 39.45
N ASN A 146 3.37 15.96 38.68
CA ASN A 146 4.75 15.83 39.18
C ASN A 146 5.05 14.44 39.83
N SER A 147 4.33 13.41 39.48
CA SER A 147 4.54 12.03 39.98
C SER A 147 4.93 11.08 38.86
N ALA A 148 5.28 9.85 39.19
CA ALA A 148 5.51 8.76 38.22
C ALA A 148 4.25 8.46 37.38
N TYR A 149 3.05 8.62 37.95
CA TYR A 149 1.80 8.45 37.21
C TYR A 149 1.61 9.53 36.13
N ALA A 150 2.07 10.78 36.36
CA ALA A 150 2.03 11.80 35.32
C ALA A 150 2.79 11.36 34.07
N SER A 151 3.94 10.69 34.23
CA SER A 151 4.70 10.14 33.11
C SER A 151 3.94 9.01 32.39
N LYS A 152 3.29 8.09 33.12
CA LYS A 152 2.42 7.06 32.52
C LYS A 152 1.28 7.69 31.72
N VAL A 153 0.64 8.73 32.24
CA VAL A 153 -0.46 9.46 31.57
C VAL A 153 0.02 10.14 30.29
N VAL A 154 1.19 10.78 30.33
CA VAL A 154 1.80 11.40 29.14
C VAL A 154 2.05 10.34 28.07
N GLN A 155 2.68 9.22 28.45
CA GLN A 155 2.92 8.12 27.48
C GLN A 155 1.63 7.52 26.92
N ALA A 156 0.59 7.34 27.75
CA ALA A 156 -0.71 6.86 27.29
C ALA A 156 -1.39 7.81 26.29
N SER A 157 -1.11 9.12 26.37
CA SER A 157 -1.64 10.13 25.43
C SER A 157 -0.90 10.17 24.10
N ARG A 158 0.34 9.65 24.02
CA ARG A 158 1.23 9.71 22.84
C ARG A 158 0.55 9.29 21.53
N PRO A 159 -0.22 8.18 21.45
CA PRO A 159 -0.86 7.77 20.21
C PRO A 159 -1.81 8.82 19.62
N ILE A 160 -2.49 9.60 20.46
CA ILE A 160 -3.42 10.66 20.02
C ILE A 160 -2.66 11.77 19.31
N PHE A 161 -1.56 12.23 19.89
CA PHE A 161 -0.74 13.30 19.34
C PHE A 161 0.04 12.85 18.09
N VAL A 162 0.58 11.62 18.12
CA VAL A 162 1.24 10.98 16.95
C VAL A 162 0.30 10.90 15.76
N LYS A 163 -0.92 10.42 15.97
CA LYS A 163 -1.95 10.26 14.92
C LYS A 163 -2.26 11.57 14.21
N ASN A 164 -2.23 12.69 14.95
CA ASN A 164 -2.56 14.02 14.46
C ASN A 164 -1.32 14.85 14.04
N GLY A 165 -0.11 14.35 14.31
CA GLY A 165 1.13 15.10 14.08
C GLY A 165 1.28 16.33 14.98
N ASP A 166 0.60 16.34 16.14
CA ASP A 166 0.58 17.47 17.08
C ASP A 166 1.67 17.34 18.15
N ILE A 167 2.92 17.49 17.71
CA ILE A 167 4.07 17.37 18.61
C ILE A 167 4.09 18.46 19.68
N ALA A 168 3.74 19.70 19.30
CA ALA A 168 3.67 20.83 20.21
C ALA A 168 2.61 20.61 21.30
N GLY A 169 1.45 20.05 20.91
CA GLY A 169 0.40 19.66 21.85
C GLY A 169 0.86 18.59 22.83
N TYR A 170 1.67 17.62 22.40
CA TYR A 170 2.26 16.62 23.27
C TYR A 170 3.24 17.22 24.29
N GLU A 171 4.16 18.07 23.83
CA GLU A 171 5.11 18.78 24.70
C GLU A 171 4.38 19.67 25.72
N ASP A 172 3.35 20.38 25.29
CA ASP A 172 2.54 21.23 26.19
C ASP A 172 1.74 20.39 27.21
N PHE A 173 1.20 19.24 26.76
CA PHE A 173 0.51 18.32 27.66
C PHE A 173 1.44 17.79 28.75
N ALA A 174 2.63 17.34 28.38
CA ALA A 174 3.65 16.85 29.29
C ALA A 174 4.12 17.95 30.26
N ARG A 175 4.41 19.13 29.72
CA ARG A 175 4.85 20.32 30.53
C ARG A 175 3.81 20.72 31.58
N ASN A 176 2.53 20.71 31.20
CA ASN A 176 1.43 21.03 32.11
C ASN A 176 1.31 20.03 33.26
N LEU A 177 1.73 18.78 33.05
CA LEU A 177 1.75 17.73 34.07
C LEU A 177 3.08 17.65 34.83
N GLY A 178 4.05 18.50 34.48
CA GLY A 178 5.38 18.53 35.13
C GLY A 178 6.30 17.42 34.66
N VAL A 179 6.03 16.85 33.48
CA VAL A 179 6.86 15.79 32.87
C VAL A 179 7.79 16.41 31.85
N LYS A 180 9.08 16.10 31.96
CA LYS A 180 10.11 16.51 31.00
C LYS A 180 10.18 15.46 29.90
N ILE A 181 10.09 15.87 28.65
CA ILE A 181 10.30 15.01 27.48
C ILE A 181 11.75 15.18 27.00
N GLU A 182 12.44 14.08 26.78
CA GLU A 182 13.81 14.10 26.26
C GLU A 182 13.80 14.31 24.73
N ALA A 183 14.88 14.91 24.20
CA ALA A 183 14.97 15.23 22.77
C ALA A 183 14.84 13.99 21.88
N SER A 184 15.43 12.86 22.32
CA SER A 184 15.31 11.59 21.60
C SER A 184 13.86 11.09 21.46
N GLU A 185 13.05 11.29 22.51
CA GLU A 185 11.62 10.94 22.47
C GLU A 185 10.86 11.84 21.47
N ILE A 186 11.20 13.12 21.40
CA ILE A 186 10.62 14.03 20.40
C ILE A 186 10.98 13.60 18.98
N ASP A 187 12.20 13.14 18.75
CA ASP A 187 12.63 12.63 17.44
C ASP A 187 11.86 11.37 17.03
N GLU A 188 11.66 10.44 17.97
CA GLU A 188 10.82 9.26 17.75
C GLU A 188 9.36 9.64 17.42
N ILE A 189 8.80 10.61 18.14
CA ILE A 189 7.43 11.09 17.91
C ILE A 189 7.33 11.78 16.55
N ASN A 190 8.30 12.60 16.16
CA ASN A 190 8.35 13.23 14.85
C ASN A 190 8.32 12.15 13.75
N LEU A 191 9.16 11.11 13.84
CA LEU A 191 9.20 10.02 12.87
C LEU A 191 7.89 9.22 12.86
N ALA A 192 7.37 8.84 14.03
CA ALA A 192 6.13 8.09 14.14
C ALA A 192 4.94 8.88 13.57
N SER A 193 4.85 10.19 13.87
CA SER A 193 3.82 11.07 13.33
C SER A 193 3.93 11.24 11.82
N ALA A 194 5.15 11.43 11.31
CA ALA A 194 5.40 11.54 9.88
C ALA A 194 4.94 10.28 9.15
N LYS A 195 5.30 9.08 9.65
CA LYS A 195 4.87 7.79 9.09
C LYS A 195 3.34 7.63 9.14
N GLN A 196 2.70 7.98 10.24
CA GLN A 196 1.26 7.88 10.38
C GLN A 196 0.53 8.80 9.38
N LEU A 197 0.97 10.04 9.24
CA LEU A 197 0.42 10.99 8.27
C LEU A 197 0.69 10.56 6.82
N TYR A 198 1.84 9.96 6.54
CA TYR A 198 2.15 9.37 5.24
C TYR A 198 1.19 8.23 4.88
N ILE A 199 0.93 7.30 5.82
CA ILE A 199 -0.04 6.20 5.64
C ILE A 199 -1.45 6.75 5.39
N GLN A 200 -1.83 7.82 6.08
CA GLN A 200 -3.09 8.55 5.88
C GLN A 200 -3.13 9.35 4.56
N LYS A 201 -2.03 9.35 3.77
CA LYS A 201 -1.85 10.15 2.55
C LYS A 201 -1.91 11.67 2.80
N ASN A 202 -1.70 12.10 4.03
CA ASN A 202 -1.57 13.52 4.38
C ASN A 202 -0.12 13.97 4.20
N TYR A 203 0.34 13.95 2.96
CA TYR A 203 1.73 14.22 2.60
C TYR A 203 2.19 15.63 3.01
N ASN A 204 1.29 16.63 2.92
CA ASN A 204 1.61 18.01 3.32
C ASN A 204 2.00 18.12 4.78
N ALA A 205 1.32 17.40 5.66
CA ALA A 205 1.62 17.40 7.08
C ALA A 205 2.81 16.49 7.44
N ALA A 206 3.03 15.41 6.69
CA ALA A 206 4.15 14.49 6.91
C ALA A 206 5.52 15.11 6.58
N ILE A 207 5.61 15.91 5.49
CA ILE A 207 6.86 16.50 5.00
C ILE A 207 7.65 17.22 6.10
N PRO A 208 7.12 18.24 6.81
CA PRO A 208 7.92 18.98 7.78
C PRO A 208 8.40 18.11 8.95
N LEU A 209 7.68 17.06 9.29
CA LEU A 209 8.08 16.14 10.36
C LEU A 209 9.23 15.23 9.90
N TYR A 210 9.21 14.74 8.66
CA TYR A 210 10.34 14.02 8.07
C TYR A 210 11.58 14.93 7.94
N GLU A 211 11.41 16.15 7.42
CA GLU A 211 12.51 17.12 7.29
C GLU A 211 13.15 17.38 8.67
N LYS A 212 12.33 17.60 9.71
CA LYS A 212 12.81 17.81 11.08
C LYS A 212 13.57 16.60 11.61
N TYR A 213 12.98 15.39 11.50
CA TYR A 213 13.62 14.15 11.93
C TYR A 213 14.98 13.94 11.25
N LEU A 214 15.03 14.06 9.93
CA LEU A 214 16.26 13.85 9.15
C LEU A 214 17.34 14.89 9.41
N SER A 215 16.96 16.12 9.75
CA SER A 215 17.93 17.17 10.14
C SER A 215 18.61 16.87 11.47
N GLN A 216 17.92 16.20 12.38
CA GLN A 216 18.42 15.83 13.71
C GLN A 216 19.12 14.48 13.72
N ASN A 217 18.74 13.58 12.79
CA ASN A 217 19.21 12.19 12.69
C ASN A 217 19.75 11.87 11.29
N PRO A 218 20.83 12.53 10.82
CA PRO A 218 21.33 12.41 9.45
C PRO A 218 21.95 11.04 9.15
N THR A 219 22.23 10.22 10.16
CA THR A 219 22.84 8.88 10.02
C THR A 219 22.12 7.81 10.85
N GLY A 220 20.91 8.13 11.34
CA GLY A 220 20.13 7.26 12.23
C GLY A 220 19.63 6.00 11.54
N GLU A 221 19.32 4.99 12.35
CA GLU A 221 18.59 3.82 11.88
C GLU A 221 17.22 4.25 11.31
N GLY A 222 16.86 3.73 10.15
CA GLY A 222 15.63 4.14 9.46
C GLY A 222 15.74 5.42 8.61
N MET A 223 16.94 6.06 8.54
CA MET A 223 17.16 7.25 7.73
C MET A 223 16.71 7.06 6.27
N TYR A 224 17.10 5.94 5.63
CA TYR A 224 16.74 5.69 4.24
C TYR A 224 15.24 5.49 4.04
N GLN A 225 14.56 4.88 5.01
CA GLN A 225 13.09 4.80 4.99
C GLN A 225 12.47 6.20 5.05
N ALA A 226 12.91 7.01 6.01
CA ALA A 226 12.38 8.36 6.18
C ALA A 226 12.64 9.24 4.95
N GLN A 227 13.85 9.15 4.35
CA GLN A 227 14.17 9.85 3.11
C GLN A 227 13.29 9.36 1.94
N PHE A 228 13.10 8.05 1.80
CA PHE A 228 12.23 7.49 0.76
C PHE A 228 10.80 8.00 0.92
N GLU A 229 10.21 7.89 2.13
CA GLU A 229 8.85 8.33 2.41
C GLU A 229 8.69 9.86 2.28
N LEU A 230 9.72 10.64 2.59
CA LEU A 230 9.77 12.08 2.30
C LEU A 230 9.76 12.35 0.79
N GLY A 231 10.58 11.62 0.03
CA GLY A 231 10.62 11.72 -1.43
C GLY A 231 9.29 11.37 -2.08
N GLU A 232 8.63 10.30 -1.60
CA GLU A 232 7.27 9.92 -2.01
C GLU A 232 6.25 11.02 -1.67
N SER A 233 6.36 11.61 -0.47
CA SER A 233 5.48 12.71 -0.05
C SER A 233 5.62 13.93 -0.97
N TYR A 234 6.83 14.31 -1.33
CA TYR A 234 7.07 15.35 -2.33
C TYR A 234 6.54 14.98 -3.71
N PHE A 235 6.69 13.72 -4.14
CA PHE A 235 6.17 13.26 -5.42
C PHE A 235 4.65 13.38 -5.49
N HIS A 236 3.93 12.94 -4.47
CA HIS A 236 2.48 13.03 -4.41
C HIS A 236 1.98 14.48 -4.37
N ASN A 237 2.77 15.39 -3.77
CA ASN A 237 2.51 16.82 -3.80
C ASN A 237 2.99 17.51 -5.09
N LYS A 238 3.42 16.73 -6.10
CA LYS A 238 3.92 17.22 -7.39
C LYS A 238 5.16 18.13 -7.29
N ASN A 239 5.85 18.11 -6.15
CA ASN A 239 7.14 18.80 -5.98
C ASN A 239 8.28 17.89 -6.47
N PHE A 240 8.33 17.70 -7.78
CA PHE A 240 9.29 16.77 -8.40
C PHE A 240 10.75 17.16 -8.16
N THR A 241 11.04 18.44 -8.05
CA THR A 241 12.42 18.91 -7.77
C THR A 241 12.91 18.43 -6.41
N LYS A 242 12.13 18.63 -5.35
CA LYS A 242 12.50 18.17 -4.02
C LYS A 242 12.46 16.63 -3.92
N ALA A 243 11.49 15.99 -4.59
CA ALA A 243 11.42 14.53 -4.64
C ALA A 243 12.69 13.93 -5.24
N LEU A 244 13.17 14.45 -6.38
CA LEU A 244 14.41 13.99 -7.01
C LEU A 244 15.61 14.16 -6.10
N LEU A 245 15.75 15.32 -5.46
CA LEU A 245 16.90 15.59 -4.57
C LEU A 245 17.01 14.53 -3.47
N VAL A 246 15.91 14.24 -2.78
CA VAL A 246 15.91 13.29 -1.67
C VAL A 246 16.04 11.84 -2.15
N LEU A 247 15.30 11.46 -3.22
CA LEU A 247 15.31 10.08 -3.73
C LEU A 247 16.64 9.71 -4.39
N GLN A 248 17.39 10.67 -4.95
CA GLN A 248 18.70 10.41 -5.54
C GLN A 248 19.72 9.97 -4.49
N ASP A 249 19.70 10.55 -3.29
CA ASP A 249 20.56 10.14 -2.17
C ASP A 249 20.28 8.69 -1.75
N VAL A 250 19.00 8.30 -1.66
CA VAL A 250 18.59 6.92 -1.33
C VAL A 250 18.97 5.96 -2.45
N ALA A 251 18.81 6.37 -3.71
CA ALA A 251 19.12 5.56 -4.89
C ALA A 251 20.63 5.35 -5.12
N ALA A 252 21.47 6.23 -4.58
CA ALA A 252 22.93 6.20 -4.78
C ALA A 252 23.64 5.08 -4.00
N VAL A 253 23.07 4.62 -2.90
CA VAL A 253 23.68 3.62 -2.00
C VAL A 253 22.82 2.36 -1.91
N GLN A 254 23.44 1.23 -1.58
CA GLN A 254 22.72 -0.02 -1.41
C GLN A 254 21.95 0.00 -0.07
N ASN A 255 20.63 -0.07 -0.15
CA ASN A 255 19.70 -0.14 0.97
C ASN A 255 18.37 -0.74 0.50
N ASP A 256 17.44 -0.98 1.42
CA ASP A 256 16.16 -1.64 1.12
C ASP A 256 15.24 -0.82 0.21
N TYR A 257 15.43 0.50 0.14
CA TYR A 257 14.61 1.43 -0.65
C TYR A 257 15.27 1.89 -1.95
N GLN A 258 16.45 1.36 -2.27
CA GLN A 258 17.22 1.79 -3.43
C GLN A 258 16.46 1.60 -4.75
N GLN A 259 15.86 0.44 -4.94
CA GLN A 259 15.18 0.10 -6.21
C GLN A 259 13.85 0.83 -6.36
N GLU A 260 13.11 0.98 -5.26
CA GLU A 260 11.89 1.77 -5.20
C GLU A 260 12.17 3.25 -5.50
N SER A 261 13.25 3.81 -4.92
CA SER A 261 13.68 5.18 -5.20
C SER A 261 14.04 5.37 -6.67
N LYS A 262 14.82 4.46 -7.27
CA LYS A 262 15.13 4.48 -8.71
C LYS A 262 13.84 4.41 -9.55
N THR A 263 12.89 3.59 -9.15
CA THR A 263 11.59 3.46 -9.84
C THR A 263 10.84 4.79 -9.82
N ARG A 264 10.79 5.45 -8.67
CA ARG A 264 10.13 6.75 -8.54
C ARG A 264 10.84 7.85 -9.32
N ILE A 265 12.18 7.88 -9.31
CA ILE A 265 12.97 8.82 -10.11
C ILE A 265 12.68 8.62 -11.60
N ALA A 266 12.65 7.37 -12.09
CA ALA A 266 12.28 7.09 -13.48
C ALA A 266 10.88 7.60 -13.83
N GLN A 267 9.88 7.40 -12.95
CA GLN A 267 8.52 7.94 -13.13
C GLN A 267 8.50 9.47 -13.19
N ILE A 268 9.29 10.14 -12.32
CA ILE A 268 9.39 11.61 -12.35
C ILE A 268 9.94 12.07 -13.70
N TYR A 269 11.02 11.46 -14.18
CA TYR A 269 11.59 11.84 -15.49
C TYR A 269 10.63 11.57 -16.65
N LEU A 270 9.88 10.45 -16.61
CA LEU A 270 8.83 10.18 -17.61
C LEU A 270 7.73 11.25 -17.57
N ASN A 271 7.27 11.65 -16.40
CA ASN A 271 6.27 12.71 -16.23
C ASN A 271 6.77 14.09 -16.74
N GLN A 272 8.07 14.31 -16.74
CA GLN A 272 8.73 15.51 -17.25
C GLN A 272 9.11 15.41 -18.73
N ASN A 273 8.75 14.32 -19.42
CA ASN A 273 9.18 13.99 -20.78
C ASN A 273 10.72 13.92 -20.94
N ASN A 274 11.44 13.70 -19.85
CA ASN A 274 12.89 13.49 -19.88
C ASN A 274 13.20 12.00 -20.08
N THR A 275 12.86 11.54 -21.28
CA THR A 275 12.98 10.12 -21.65
C THR A 275 14.41 9.60 -21.58
N ALA A 276 15.42 10.46 -21.86
CA ALA A 276 16.82 10.06 -21.84
C ALA A 276 17.31 9.65 -20.45
N GLU A 277 16.97 10.42 -19.40
CA GLU A 277 17.35 10.10 -18.03
C GLU A 277 16.50 8.95 -17.48
N ALA A 278 15.20 8.92 -17.80
CA ALA A 278 14.32 7.80 -17.45
C ALA A 278 14.90 6.46 -17.96
N LYS A 279 15.29 6.42 -19.23
CA LYS A 279 15.84 5.23 -19.90
C LYS A 279 17.07 4.67 -19.21
N LYS A 280 18.02 5.52 -18.83
CA LYS A 280 19.25 5.10 -18.10
C LYS A 280 18.90 4.37 -16.80
N ILE A 281 17.95 4.89 -16.05
CA ILE A 281 17.54 4.27 -14.78
C ILE A 281 16.75 2.99 -15.02
N LEU A 282 15.80 3.02 -15.95
CA LEU A 282 15.00 1.86 -16.32
C LEU A 282 15.87 0.67 -16.76
N GLU A 283 16.92 0.92 -17.53
CA GLU A 283 17.87 -0.13 -17.94
C GLU A 283 18.49 -0.84 -16.73
N THR A 284 18.83 -0.11 -15.66
CA THR A 284 19.34 -0.73 -14.43
C THR A 284 18.27 -1.55 -13.70
N LEU A 285 17.01 -1.11 -13.75
CA LEU A 285 15.90 -1.78 -13.10
C LEU A 285 15.44 -3.06 -13.81
N THR A 286 15.85 -3.29 -15.06
CA THR A 286 15.59 -4.57 -15.75
C THR A 286 16.25 -5.76 -15.06
N LEU A 287 17.29 -5.52 -14.26
CA LEU A 287 18.02 -6.53 -13.49
C LEU A 287 17.47 -6.74 -12.07
N SER A 288 16.40 -6.03 -11.72
CA SER A 288 15.79 -6.14 -10.39
C SER A 288 15.32 -7.56 -10.08
N THR A 289 15.58 -8.00 -8.85
CA THR A 289 15.01 -9.25 -8.31
C THR A 289 13.52 -9.11 -8.03
N GLN A 290 13.04 -7.89 -7.78
CA GLN A 290 11.62 -7.58 -7.58
C GLN A 290 10.88 -7.61 -8.93
N VAL A 291 9.96 -8.55 -9.08
CA VAL A 291 9.25 -8.80 -10.34
C VAL A 291 8.44 -7.59 -10.82
N ASN A 292 7.79 -6.89 -9.89
CA ASN A 292 7.01 -5.67 -10.18
C ASN A 292 7.89 -4.53 -10.74
N ILE A 293 9.06 -4.29 -10.15
CA ILE A 293 10.00 -3.27 -10.59
C ILE A 293 10.57 -3.62 -11.98
N ARG A 294 10.99 -4.86 -12.16
CA ARG A 294 11.48 -5.35 -13.45
C ARG A 294 10.42 -5.26 -14.55
N ASN A 295 9.18 -5.62 -14.23
CA ASN A 295 8.08 -5.50 -15.20
C ASN A 295 7.77 -4.05 -15.56
N PHE A 296 7.78 -3.14 -14.59
CA PHE A 296 7.64 -1.71 -14.84
C PHE A 296 8.74 -1.23 -15.81
N ALA A 297 9.99 -1.54 -15.51
CA ALA A 297 11.11 -1.14 -16.34
C ALA A 297 11.01 -1.68 -17.78
N ASN A 298 10.69 -2.97 -17.95
CA ASN A 298 10.51 -3.58 -19.27
C ASN A 298 9.35 -2.93 -20.03
N THR A 299 8.25 -2.63 -19.36
CA THR A 299 7.07 -2.01 -19.98
C THR A 299 7.38 -0.59 -20.48
N GLU A 300 8.04 0.22 -19.66
CA GLU A 300 8.36 1.59 -20.07
C GLU A 300 9.45 1.63 -21.14
N LEU A 301 10.48 0.77 -21.06
CA LEU A 301 11.50 0.66 -22.11
C LEU A 301 10.90 0.18 -23.45
N MET A 302 9.95 -0.76 -23.42
CA MET A 302 9.23 -1.19 -24.62
C MET A 302 8.56 0.00 -25.31
N LYS A 303 7.86 0.84 -24.58
CA LYS A 303 7.18 2.04 -25.12
C LYS A 303 8.19 3.04 -25.66
N ILE A 304 9.22 3.36 -24.87
CA ILE A 304 10.27 4.30 -25.26
C ILE A 304 10.93 3.87 -26.57
N TYR A 305 11.37 2.62 -26.68
CA TYR A 305 12.01 2.12 -27.88
C TYR A 305 11.07 2.06 -29.09
N ALA A 306 9.78 1.83 -28.87
CA ALA A 306 8.79 1.91 -29.93
C ALA A 306 8.62 3.35 -30.47
N GLU A 307 8.57 4.35 -29.59
CA GLU A 307 8.51 5.77 -29.94
C GLU A 307 9.79 6.24 -30.65
N GLU A 308 10.96 5.80 -30.19
CA GLU A 308 12.25 6.05 -30.83
C GLU A 308 12.41 5.31 -32.17
N LYS A 309 11.43 4.48 -32.58
CA LYS A 309 11.48 3.61 -33.75
C LYS A 309 12.66 2.63 -33.75
N ASN A 310 13.17 2.31 -32.55
CA ASN A 310 14.16 1.26 -32.36
C ASN A 310 13.45 -0.09 -32.24
N PHE A 311 13.00 -0.60 -33.39
CA PHE A 311 12.13 -1.78 -33.46
C PHE A 311 12.78 -3.04 -32.90
N THR A 312 14.11 -3.18 -32.99
CA THR A 312 14.82 -4.33 -32.44
C THR A 312 14.72 -4.36 -30.91
N GLN A 313 14.93 -3.23 -30.24
CA GLN A 313 14.80 -3.16 -28.80
C GLN A 313 13.34 -3.21 -28.37
N ALA A 314 12.45 -2.55 -29.09
CA ALA A 314 11.01 -2.60 -28.80
C ALA A 314 10.47 -4.05 -28.84
N GLU A 315 10.85 -4.86 -29.86
CA GLU A 315 10.53 -6.29 -29.95
C GLU A 315 11.05 -7.07 -28.76
N LYS A 316 12.35 -6.87 -28.40
CA LYS A 316 12.98 -7.53 -27.25
C LYS A 316 12.23 -7.27 -25.95
N PHE A 317 11.92 -6.00 -25.65
CA PHE A 317 11.21 -5.67 -24.43
C PHE A 317 9.74 -6.07 -24.46
N ALA A 318 9.09 -6.07 -25.62
CA ALA A 318 7.75 -6.64 -25.78
C ALA A 318 7.73 -8.13 -25.42
N ASP A 319 8.72 -8.90 -25.84
CA ASP A 319 8.83 -10.31 -25.47
C ASP A 319 9.00 -10.51 -23.96
N LEU A 320 9.81 -9.67 -23.30
CA LEU A 320 9.97 -9.72 -21.84
C LEU A 320 8.66 -9.39 -21.12
N VAL A 321 7.89 -8.40 -21.60
CA VAL A 321 6.58 -8.06 -21.04
C VAL A 321 5.57 -9.21 -21.24
N LEU A 322 5.55 -9.83 -22.41
CA LEU A 322 4.66 -10.94 -22.76
C LEU A 322 4.98 -12.24 -22.01
N ALA A 323 6.24 -12.42 -21.61
CA ALA A 323 6.67 -13.58 -20.82
C ALA A 323 6.03 -13.62 -19.42
N ASN A 324 5.54 -12.47 -18.92
CA ASN A 324 4.83 -12.40 -17.65
C ASN A 324 3.31 -12.32 -17.88
N SER A 325 2.65 -13.46 -17.88
CA SER A 325 1.19 -13.56 -18.05
C SER A 325 0.35 -12.90 -16.95
N LYS A 326 0.97 -12.50 -15.83
CA LYS A 326 0.32 -11.75 -14.71
C LYS A 326 0.24 -10.26 -14.97
N ASN A 327 0.86 -9.74 -16.02
CA ASN A 327 0.70 -8.34 -16.42
C ASN A 327 -0.77 -8.03 -16.73
N ALA A 328 -1.21 -6.81 -16.47
CA ALA A 328 -2.56 -6.37 -16.81
C ALA A 328 -2.85 -6.60 -18.31
N ALA A 329 -4.09 -6.97 -18.64
CA ALA A 329 -4.49 -7.28 -20.01
C ALA A 329 -4.14 -6.16 -21.00
N ALA A 330 -4.34 -4.89 -20.60
CA ALA A 330 -4.00 -3.74 -21.43
C ALA A 330 -2.48 -3.64 -21.74
N ILE A 331 -1.63 -3.97 -20.76
CA ILE A 331 -0.17 -4.01 -20.96
C ILE A 331 0.23 -5.12 -21.91
N LEU A 332 -0.35 -6.32 -21.75
CA LEU A 332 -0.10 -7.45 -22.65
C LEU A 332 -0.57 -7.16 -24.08
N GLU A 333 -1.69 -6.48 -24.24
CA GLU A 333 -2.22 -6.10 -25.53
C GLU A 333 -1.34 -5.04 -26.21
N SER A 334 -0.92 -4.00 -25.48
CA SER A 334 0.06 -3.02 -25.94
C SER A 334 1.37 -3.69 -26.37
N ALA A 335 1.86 -4.65 -25.61
CA ALA A 335 3.07 -5.39 -25.94
C ALA A 335 2.91 -6.23 -27.23
N LYS A 336 1.76 -6.85 -27.44
CA LYS A 336 1.45 -7.57 -28.69
C LYS A 336 1.42 -6.64 -29.90
N SER A 337 0.79 -5.46 -29.78
CA SER A 337 0.73 -4.46 -30.84
C SER A 337 2.12 -3.91 -31.17
N ILE A 338 2.90 -3.49 -30.17
CA ILE A 338 4.28 -3.02 -30.36
C ILE A 338 5.16 -4.09 -30.99
N LYS A 339 5.03 -5.35 -30.57
CA LYS A 339 5.76 -6.46 -31.19
C LYS A 339 5.38 -6.63 -32.65
N ALA A 340 4.09 -6.64 -32.99
CA ALA A 340 3.60 -6.78 -34.36
C ALA A 340 4.11 -5.65 -35.25
N ARG A 341 4.07 -4.40 -34.75
CA ARG A 341 4.59 -3.20 -35.43
C ARG A 341 6.11 -3.28 -35.62
N SER A 342 6.83 -3.75 -34.62
CA SER A 342 8.29 -3.93 -34.70
C SER A 342 8.68 -4.97 -35.72
N LEU A 343 7.98 -6.11 -35.78
CA LEU A 343 8.17 -7.15 -36.79
C LEU A 343 7.91 -6.62 -38.21
N MET A 344 6.82 -5.85 -38.41
CA MET A 344 6.48 -5.24 -39.69
C MET A 344 7.57 -4.29 -40.18
N ASN A 345 8.04 -3.41 -39.32
CA ASN A 345 9.06 -2.42 -39.65
C ASN A 345 10.48 -3.03 -39.80
N SER A 346 10.72 -4.19 -39.21
CA SER A 346 11.95 -4.97 -39.39
C SER A 346 11.92 -5.89 -40.62
N GLY A 347 10.84 -5.87 -41.41
CA GLY A 347 10.70 -6.69 -42.61
C GLY A 347 10.45 -8.20 -42.37
N LYS A 348 10.08 -8.55 -41.13
CA LYS A 348 9.71 -9.91 -40.72
C LYS A 348 8.23 -10.17 -41.09
N ASP A 349 7.90 -10.12 -42.40
CA ASP A 349 6.53 -10.04 -42.89
C ASP A 349 5.62 -11.21 -42.44
N LYS A 350 6.11 -12.44 -42.39
CA LYS A 350 5.30 -13.60 -42.01
C LYS A 350 4.92 -13.55 -40.54
N GLU A 351 5.90 -13.25 -39.71
CA GLU A 351 5.73 -13.12 -38.26
C GLU A 351 4.81 -11.93 -37.92
N ALA A 352 4.98 -10.81 -38.62
CA ALA A 352 4.12 -9.64 -38.47
C ALA A 352 2.67 -9.94 -38.82
N GLN A 353 2.42 -10.61 -39.95
CA GLN A 353 1.07 -11.02 -40.38
C GLN A 353 0.40 -11.92 -39.33
N THR A 354 1.15 -12.88 -38.79
CA THR A 354 0.64 -13.79 -37.76
C THR A 354 0.30 -13.00 -36.46
N ALA A 355 1.19 -12.10 -36.06
CA ALA A 355 0.98 -11.27 -34.86
C ALA A 355 -0.24 -10.35 -35.00
N TYR A 356 -0.40 -9.67 -36.15
CA TYR A 356 -1.55 -8.80 -36.40
C TYR A 356 -2.87 -9.59 -36.56
N ALA A 357 -2.85 -10.77 -37.15
CA ALA A 357 -4.06 -11.60 -37.26
C ALA A 357 -4.67 -11.93 -35.89
N ALA A 358 -3.84 -12.09 -34.86
CA ALA A 358 -4.29 -12.31 -33.49
C ALA A 358 -4.91 -11.07 -32.85
N LEU A 359 -4.68 -9.87 -33.41
CA LEU A 359 -5.14 -8.58 -32.88
C LEU A 359 -6.39 -8.02 -33.60
N GLU A 360 -6.83 -8.62 -34.72
CA GLU A 360 -8.00 -8.16 -35.51
C GLU A 360 -9.31 -8.09 -34.68
N LYS A 361 -9.39 -8.85 -33.59
CA LYS A 361 -10.56 -8.91 -32.68
C LYS A 361 -10.25 -8.32 -31.29
N SER A 362 -9.24 -7.47 -31.20
CA SER A 362 -8.91 -6.79 -29.97
C SER A 362 -10.11 -6.00 -29.45
N ALA A 363 -10.28 -5.99 -28.11
CA ALA A 363 -11.27 -5.14 -27.46
C ALA A 363 -10.87 -3.65 -27.48
N ASN A 364 -9.58 -3.36 -27.71
CA ASN A 364 -9.08 -2.01 -27.90
C ASN A 364 -9.27 -1.60 -29.38
N PRO A 365 -10.11 -0.58 -29.66
CA PRO A 365 -10.40 -0.15 -31.02
C PRO A 365 -9.16 0.24 -31.82
N GLU A 366 -8.22 0.95 -31.19
CA GLU A 366 -6.97 1.39 -31.84
C GLU A 366 -6.14 0.18 -32.30
N VAL A 367 -5.98 -0.82 -31.44
CA VAL A 367 -5.22 -2.05 -31.75
C VAL A 367 -5.88 -2.85 -32.86
N ALA A 368 -7.21 -2.95 -32.85
CA ALA A 368 -7.96 -3.65 -33.91
C ALA A 368 -7.89 -2.89 -35.27
N ALA A 369 -7.95 -1.56 -35.23
CA ALA A 369 -7.79 -0.72 -36.42
C ALA A 369 -6.38 -0.85 -37.01
N GLU A 370 -5.33 -0.82 -36.18
CA GLU A 370 -3.95 -1.08 -36.62
C GLU A 370 -3.82 -2.46 -37.28
N ALA A 371 -4.43 -3.49 -36.67
CA ALA A 371 -4.37 -4.84 -37.22
C ALA A 371 -5.07 -4.96 -38.59
N LEU A 372 -6.21 -4.30 -38.77
CA LEU A 372 -6.89 -4.22 -40.07
C LEU A 372 -6.08 -3.42 -41.11
N PHE A 373 -5.47 -2.32 -40.69
CA PHE A 373 -4.54 -1.59 -41.56
C PHE A 373 -3.39 -2.49 -42.02
N ALA A 374 -2.73 -3.17 -41.10
CA ALA A 374 -1.63 -4.08 -41.43
C ALA A 374 -2.08 -5.22 -42.39
N LYS A 375 -3.25 -5.77 -42.16
CA LYS A 375 -3.84 -6.78 -43.08
C LYS A 375 -4.04 -6.21 -44.50
N ALA A 376 -4.64 -5.03 -44.61
CA ALA A 376 -4.82 -4.37 -45.90
C ALA A 376 -3.48 -4.07 -46.57
N PHE A 377 -2.47 -3.63 -45.81
CA PHE A 377 -1.11 -3.40 -46.29
C PHE A 377 -0.49 -4.67 -46.90
N TYR A 378 -0.58 -5.80 -46.20
CA TYR A 378 -0.04 -7.09 -46.74
C TYR A 378 -0.84 -7.62 -47.90
N GLN A 379 -2.15 -7.42 -47.95
CA GLN A 379 -2.98 -7.72 -49.12
C GLN A 379 -2.58 -6.87 -50.34
N ASN A 380 -2.27 -5.58 -50.16
CA ASN A 380 -1.72 -4.73 -51.22
C ASN A 380 -0.35 -5.28 -51.67
N LYS A 381 0.56 -5.58 -50.74
CA LYS A 381 1.89 -6.12 -51.03
C LYS A 381 1.81 -7.44 -51.87
N SER A 382 0.79 -8.27 -51.62
CA SER A 382 0.54 -9.50 -52.37
C SER A 382 -0.31 -9.26 -53.65
N LYS A 383 -0.56 -8.01 -54.01
CA LYS A 383 -1.37 -7.62 -55.22
C LYS A 383 -2.85 -8.02 -55.11
N SER A 384 -3.34 -8.38 -53.94
CA SER A 384 -4.75 -8.70 -53.68
C SER A 384 -5.57 -7.40 -53.44
N TYR A 385 -5.52 -6.47 -54.41
CA TYR A 385 -5.99 -5.11 -54.25
C TYR A 385 -7.48 -4.99 -53.91
N LYS A 386 -8.35 -5.81 -54.46
CA LYS A 386 -9.80 -5.81 -54.15
C LYS A 386 -10.03 -6.23 -52.70
N ALA A 387 -9.41 -7.33 -52.23
CA ALA A 387 -9.51 -7.77 -50.84
C ALA A 387 -8.94 -6.76 -49.85
N SER A 388 -7.86 -6.05 -50.25
CA SER A 388 -7.31 -4.95 -49.46
C SER A 388 -8.32 -3.83 -49.31
N ASN A 389 -9.01 -3.38 -50.36
CA ASN A 389 -10.05 -2.38 -50.28
C ASN A 389 -11.23 -2.78 -49.39
N GLU A 390 -11.67 -4.05 -49.48
CA GLU A 390 -12.72 -4.60 -48.60
C GLU A 390 -12.29 -4.54 -47.11
N THR A 391 -11.03 -4.84 -46.83
CA THR A 391 -10.48 -4.75 -45.48
C THR A 391 -10.43 -3.30 -45.00
N ILE A 392 -10.10 -2.33 -45.86
CA ILE A 392 -10.08 -0.90 -45.55
C ILE A 392 -11.49 -0.39 -45.27
N PHE A 393 -12.49 -0.80 -46.05
CA PHE A 393 -13.89 -0.48 -45.77
C PHE A 393 -14.37 -1.03 -44.43
N ARG A 394 -13.94 -2.22 -44.04
CA ARG A 394 -14.23 -2.78 -42.73
C ARG A 394 -13.59 -1.93 -41.61
N LEU A 395 -12.35 -1.46 -41.80
CA LEU A 395 -11.70 -0.56 -40.84
C LEU A 395 -12.50 0.74 -40.71
N ALA A 396 -12.83 1.39 -41.82
CA ALA A 396 -13.57 2.65 -41.83
C ALA A 396 -14.97 2.53 -41.18
N ASN A 397 -15.67 1.42 -41.41
CA ASN A 397 -17.01 1.21 -40.88
C ASN A 397 -17.01 0.84 -39.38
N ASN A 398 -16.05 0.06 -38.92
CA ASN A 398 -16.05 -0.48 -37.57
C ASN A 398 -15.25 0.38 -36.59
N TYR A 399 -14.30 1.17 -37.08
CA TYR A 399 -13.33 1.92 -36.26
C TYR A 399 -13.14 3.34 -36.81
N ALA A 400 -14.23 4.03 -37.11
CA ALA A 400 -14.21 5.41 -37.67
C ALA A 400 -13.53 6.44 -36.74
N SER A 401 -13.52 6.20 -35.43
CA SER A 401 -12.83 7.06 -34.46
C SER A 401 -11.31 6.98 -34.53
N GLU A 402 -10.77 5.90 -35.14
CA GLU A 402 -9.32 5.67 -35.22
C GLU A 402 -8.74 6.33 -36.47
N GLU A 403 -8.83 7.67 -36.51
CA GLU A 403 -8.56 8.50 -37.70
C GLU A 403 -7.17 8.29 -38.28
N TYR A 404 -6.14 8.10 -37.42
CA TYR A 404 -4.78 7.86 -37.88
C TYR A 404 -4.66 6.59 -38.74
N TRP A 405 -5.23 5.48 -38.24
CA TRP A 405 -5.19 4.21 -38.96
C TRP A 405 -6.10 4.22 -40.18
N GLY A 406 -7.21 4.96 -40.11
CA GLY A 406 -8.06 5.23 -41.25
C GLY A 406 -7.30 5.98 -42.38
N ALA A 407 -6.59 7.04 -42.04
CA ALA A 407 -5.79 7.83 -42.97
C ALA A 407 -4.64 6.97 -43.58
N LYS A 408 -3.93 6.19 -42.75
CA LYS A 408 -2.92 5.24 -43.24
C LYS A 408 -3.51 4.22 -44.22
N ALA A 409 -4.72 3.71 -43.94
CA ALA A 409 -5.40 2.76 -44.82
C ALA A 409 -5.83 3.40 -46.15
N LEU A 410 -6.22 4.71 -46.16
CA LEU A 410 -6.51 5.42 -47.39
C LEU A 410 -5.29 5.55 -48.31
N VAL A 411 -4.07 5.70 -47.78
CA VAL A 411 -2.84 5.64 -48.59
C VAL A 411 -2.72 4.28 -49.29
N VAL A 412 -3.00 3.20 -48.56
CA VAL A 412 -2.99 1.82 -49.13
C VAL A 412 -4.09 1.69 -50.19
N MET A 413 -5.28 2.26 -49.97
CA MET A 413 -6.39 2.26 -50.93
C MET A 413 -6.01 2.94 -52.24
N ALA A 414 -5.35 4.09 -52.17
CA ALA A 414 -4.85 4.79 -53.35
C ALA A 414 -3.85 3.94 -54.15
N LYS A 415 -2.92 3.26 -53.43
CA LYS A 415 -1.99 2.27 -54.04
C LYS A 415 -2.73 1.10 -54.64
N ASN A 416 -3.83 0.64 -54.04
CA ASN A 416 -4.67 -0.43 -54.59
C ASN A 416 -5.32 0.01 -55.91
N TYR A 417 -5.87 1.24 -55.99
CA TYR A 417 -6.47 1.78 -57.20
C TYR A 417 -5.45 1.93 -58.35
N LEU A 418 -4.23 2.36 -58.05
CA LEU A 418 -3.14 2.35 -59.02
C LEU A 418 -2.84 0.94 -59.54
N GLY A 419 -2.78 -0.06 -58.64
CA GLY A 419 -2.59 -1.45 -59.03
C GLY A 419 -3.71 -2.04 -59.89
N LEU A 420 -4.94 -1.50 -59.70
CA LEU A 420 -6.12 -1.83 -60.48
C LEU A 420 -6.22 -0.98 -61.79
N LYS A 421 -5.30 -0.07 -62.05
CA LYS A 421 -5.26 0.89 -63.17
C LYS A 421 -6.44 1.87 -63.15
N ASP A 422 -6.99 2.17 -61.97
CA ASP A 422 -8.03 3.17 -61.76
C ASP A 422 -7.40 4.47 -61.22
N ASN A 423 -6.81 5.24 -62.14
CA ASN A 423 -6.12 6.49 -61.82
C ASN A 423 -7.06 7.57 -61.29
N TYR A 424 -8.36 7.52 -61.71
CA TYR A 424 -9.35 8.48 -61.22
C TYR A 424 -9.59 8.29 -59.69
N GLN A 425 -9.90 7.09 -59.27
CA GLN A 425 -10.12 6.78 -57.85
C GLN A 425 -8.85 6.95 -57.03
N ALA A 426 -7.68 6.62 -57.60
CA ALA A 426 -6.39 6.86 -56.92
C ALA A 426 -6.17 8.37 -56.64
N SER A 427 -6.37 9.23 -57.67
CA SER A 427 -6.22 10.70 -57.51
C SER A 427 -7.23 11.26 -56.53
N TYR A 428 -8.50 10.90 -56.67
CA TYR A 428 -9.55 11.33 -55.75
C TYR A 428 -9.23 10.99 -54.30
N THR A 429 -8.83 9.76 -54.01
CA THR A 429 -8.49 9.29 -52.66
C THR A 429 -7.32 10.07 -52.07
N VAL A 430 -6.25 10.30 -52.84
CA VAL A 430 -5.08 11.04 -52.39
C VAL A 430 -5.43 12.52 -52.15
N ASP A 431 -6.23 13.12 -53.01
CA ASP A 431 -6.62 14.56 -52.89
C ASP A 431 -7.48 14.75 -51.62
N GLN A 432 -8.45 13.87 -51.37
CA GLN A 432 -9.24 13.89 -50.13
C GLN A 432 -8.37 13.71 -48.89
N LEU A 433 -7.40 12.80 -48.94
CA LEU A 433 -6.48 12.55 -47.82
C LEU A 433 -5.64 13.81 -47.52
N ILE A 434 -5.04 14.43 -48.52
CA ILE A 434 -4.21 15.63 -48.34
C ILE A 434 -5.04 16.82 -47.80
N ALA A 435 -6.30 16.92 -48.24
CA ALA A 435 -7.19 18.02 -47.85
C ALA A 435 -7.71 17.88 -46.41
N ASN A 436 -8.03 16.64 -45.95
CA ASN A 436 -8.78 16.44 -44.73
C ASN A 436 -7.96 15.87 -43.55
N TYR A 437 -6.71 15.44 -43.77
CA TYR A 437 -5.90 14.78 -42.72
C TYR A 437 -4.59 15.51 -42.46
N SER A 438 -4.62 16.84 -42.42
CA SER A 438 -3.45 17.69 -42.16
C SER A 438 -2.79 17.41 -40.81
N ASP A 439 -3.55 16.90 -39.85
CA ASP A 439 -3.08 16.57 -38.50
C ASP A 439 -2.13 15.36 -38.46
N PHE A 440 -2.03 14.61 -39.58
CA PHE A 440 -1.12 13.46 -39.73
C PHE A 440 -0.08 13.75 -40.82
N PRO A 441 0.95 14.56 -40.54
CA PRO A 441 1.91 15.01 -41.57
C PRO A 441 2.70 13.87 -42.22
N ASP A 442 2.97 12.79 -41.50
CA ASP A 442 3.63 11.59 -42.05
C ASP A 442 2.76 10.89 -43.10
N VAL A 443 1.44 10.79 -42.84
CA VAL A 443 0.48 10.19 -43.76
C VAL A 443 0.29 11.06 -45.01
N VAL A 444 0.21 12.37 -44.80
CA VAL A 444 0.11 13.34 -45.92
C VAL A 444 1.36 13.31 -46.80
N ALA A 445 2.55 13.17 -46.19
CA ALA A 445 3.79 13.03 -46.95
C ALA A 445 3.78 11.76 -47.81
N GLU A 446 3.36 10.62 -47.27
CA GLU A 446 3.22 9.36 -48.00
C GLU A 446 2.18 9.48 -49.14
N ALA A 447 1.05 10.13 -48.88
CA ALA A 447 0.03 10.38 -49.91
C ALA A 447 0.57 11.21 -51.08
N ARG A 448 1.37 12.26 -50.82
CA ARG A 448 2.01 13.06 -51.86
C ARG A 448 2.97 12.23 -52.72
N GLU A 449 3.70 11.25 -52.12
CA GLU A 449 4.56 10.34 -52.91
C GLU A 449 3.71 9.41 -53.79
N VAL A 450 2.55 8.95 -53.30
CA VAL A 450 1.61 8.18 -54.17
C VAL A 450 1.07 9.08 -55.28
N LYS A 451 0.75 10.35 -55.07
CA LYS A 451 0.26 11.26 -56.07
C LYS A 451 1.22 11.45 -57.25
N LYS A 452 2.53 11.46 -57.00
CA LYS A 452 3.56 11.56 -58.06
C LYS A 452 3.55 10.32 -59.03
N GLN A 453 2.96 9.20 -58.60
CA GLN A 453 2.91 7.98 -59.43
C GLN A 453 1.66 7.90 -60.31
N ILE A 454 0.68 8.80 -60.07
CA ILE A 454 -0.55 8.88 -60.87
C ILE A 454 -0.23 9.62 -62.16
N LYS A 455 -0.44 8.96 -63.30
CA LYS A 455 -0.19 9.53 -64.66
C LYS A 455 -1.49 10.00 -65.29
#